data_5ddd32233e49b58c5a315ca3ac7da585
#
_entry.id   5ddd32233e49b58c5a315ca3ac7da585
#
_cell.length_a   1.000
_cell.length_b   1.000
_cell.length_c   1.000
_cell.angle_alpha   90.00
_cell.angle_beta   90.00
_cell.angle_gamma   90.00
#
_symmetry.space_group_name_H-M   'P 1'
#
loop_
_entity.id
_entity.type
_entity.pdbx_description
1 polymer ?
#
loop_
_entity_poly.entity_id
_entity_poly.type
_entity_poly.pdbx_seq_one_letter_code
_entity_poly.pdbx_strand_id
1 'polypeptide(L)'
;MEASARILALVKLANVGLVMIWGFAVTFVFVRVLPLAEFQAFLLLVAFGNFTISAEFGLTSIIYARLRRFWLGSDEEAADGGFRLEEMGVLFLFLGLLIAGAVAILLGALALGGLNTAMPALFLLFFLTACLNLPALLAKRALAAIDGNFLWEGLDCARRLVTIGLLAAILFGLDPRLSVALQLAVSVAVIGYAIVHVHRRLGMHRNHWFAFRVGGGHVRRHYLRDIGASAAFTVSDIVAYNAPYFTIAMATSDARPMLLFDFFFKMSRSLSMLVRAMVEAALPRITRAYHAGERARVRQLLTRALGAALFFALAGSALLMLIGGWLFDKLFDGRAAIDQADLGLTALALVALSVICVSVYVQAALGRFAHLLQRSLPFLAGSLLSVPLAGAFWPDRFDLGFLGLYALTLMLAAGLHLVSLRRLVRA
;
A
#
# COMPACT_ATOMS: atom_id res chain seq x y z
N MET A 1 -24.64 -6.08 19.94
CA MET A 1 -23.19 -5.78 19.73
C MET A 1 -22.45 -6.85 18.92
N GLU A 2 -22.60 -8.13 19.18
CA GLU A 2 -21.88 -9.18 18.42
C GLU A 2 -22.29 -9.29 16.94
N ALA A 3 -23.56 -9.20 16.61
CA ALA A 3 -24.04 -9.22 15.22
C ALA A 3 -23.48 -8.05 14.40
N SER A 4 -23.38 -6.86 14.99
CA SER A 4 -22.79 -5.68 14.35
C SER A 4 -21.30 -5.84 14.09
N ALA A 5 -20.55 -6.50 14.99
CA ALA A 5 -19.11 -6.78 14.82
C ALA A 5 -18.85 -7.81 13.71
N ARG A 6 -19.71 -8.83 13.58
CA ARG A 6 -19.62 -9.84 12.51
C ARG A 6 -19.90 -9.22 11.12
N ILE A 7 -20.94 -8.41 11.03
CA ILE A 7 -21.27 -7.69 9.78
C ILE A 7 -20.11 -6.76 9.36
N LEU A 8 -19.56 -5.99 10.30
CA LEU A 8 -18.40 -5.13 10.03
C LEU A 8 -17.19 -5.92 9.54
N ALA A 9 -16.92 -7.10 10.14
CA ALA A 9 -15.83 -7.97 9.70
C ALA A 9 -16.05 -8.50 8.27
N LEU A 10 -17.28 -8.90 7.93
CA LEU A 10 -17.65 -9.33 6.58
C LEU A 10 -17.49 -8.20 5.54
N VAL A 11 -17.98 -6.99 5.86
CA VAL A 11 -17.85 -5.83 4.97
C VAL A 11 -16.38 -5.46 4.76
N LYS A 12 -15.54 -5.51 5.82
CA LYS A 12 -14.09 -5.30 5.70
C LYS A 12 -13.43 -6.36 4.81
N LEU A 13 -13.80 -7.62 4.97
CA LEU A 13 -13.26 -8.71 4.14
C LEU A 13 -13.68 -8.55 2.67
N ALA A 14 -14.93 -8.21 2.42
CA ALA A 14 -15.43 -7.89 1.07
C ALA A 14 -14.66 -6.70 0.47
N ASN A 15 -14.42 -5.65 1.25
CA ASN A 15 -13.64 -4.49 0.79
C ASN A 15 -12.20 -4.86 0.43
N VAL A 16 -11.54 -5.73 1.22
CA VAL A 16 -10.20 -6.27 0.88
C VAL A 16 -10.25 -7.05 -0.44
N GLY A 17 -11.25 -7.90 -0.63
CA GLY A 17 -11.47 -8.61 -1.91
C GLY A 17 -11.64 -7.65 -3.09
N LEU A 18 -12.44 -6.60 -2.94
CA LEU A 18 -12.64 -5.58 -3.98
C LEU A 18 -11.35 -4.80 -4.28
N VAL A 19 -10.50 -4.53 -3.28
CA VAL A 19 -9.18 -3.91 -3.50
C VAL A 19 -8.31 -4.79 -4.41
N MET A 20 -8.28 -6.10 -4.12
CA MET A 20 -7.52 -7.06 -4.92
C MET A 20 -8.07 -7.13 -6.36
N ILE A 21 -9.38 -7.31 -6.50
CA ILE A 21 -10.05 -7.35 -7.82
C ILE A 21 -9.76 -6.08 -8.60
N TRP A 22 -9.86 -4.90 -7.99
CA TRP A 22 -9.55 -3.63 -8.64
C TRP A 22 -8.11 -3.58 -9.15
N GLY A 23 -7.13 -4.02 -8.35
CA GLY A 23 -5.72 -4.04 -8.74
C GLY A 23 -5.44 -4.92 -9.97
N PHE A 24 -6.11 -6.09 -10.06
CA PHE A 24 -6.03 -6.95 -11.24
C PHE A 24 -6.83 -6.40 -12.43
N ALA A 25 -8.04 -5.87 -12.17
CA ALA A 25 -8.90 -5.31 -13.21
C ALA A 25 -8.25 -4.14 -13.96
N VAL A 26 -7.55 -3.26 -13.24
CA VAL A 26 -6.81 -2.14 -13.85
C VAL A 26 -5.81 -2.68 -14.88
N THR A 27 -4.96 -3.63 -14.52
CA THR A 27 -4.00 -4.21 -15.48
C THR A 27 -4.70 -4.96 -16.60
N PHE A 28 -5.69 -5.79 -16.26
CA PHE A 28 -6.44 -6.58 -17.24
C PHE A 28 -7.12 -5.71 -18.31
N VAL A 29 -7.69 -4.58 -17.93
CA VAL A 29 -8.35 -3.67 -18.86
C VAL A 29 -7.33 -2.85 -19.64
N PHE A 30 -6.40 -2.19 -18.97
CA PHE A 30 -5.49 -1.27 -19.65
C PHE A 30 -4.48 -1.95 -20.56
N VAL A 31 -4.07 -3.20 -20.28
CA VAL A 31 -3.22 -3.98 -21.18
C VAL A 31 -3.91 -4.28 -22.53
N ARG A 32 -5.26 -4.38 -22.54
CA ARG A 32 -6.06 -4.65 -23.76
C ARG A 32 -6.34 -3.40 -24.59
N VAL A 33 -6.46 -2.26 -23.89
CA VAL A 33 -6.89 -0.99 -24.50
C VAL A 33 -5.70 -0.13 -24.93
N LEU A 34 -4.59 -0.19 -24.20
CA LEU A 34 -3.40 0.61 -24.50
C LEU A 34 -2.41 -0.17 -25.40
N PRO A 35 -1.73 0.51 -26.34
CA PRO A 35 -0.52 -0.03 -26.95
C PRO A 35 0.51 -0.43 -25.90
N LEU A 36 1.38 -1.40 -26.19
CA LEU A 36 2.32 -1.95 -25.21
C LEU A 36 3.24 -0.88 -24.57
N ALA A 37 3.76 0.04 -25.39
CA ALA A 37 4.60 1.15 -24.89
C ALA A 37 3.83 2.09 -23.95
N GLU A 38 2.57 2.40 -24.27
CA GLU A 38 1.69 3.19 -23.40
C GLU A 38 1.37 2.44 -22.09
N PHE A 39 1.19 1.12 -22.18
CA PHE A 39 0.94 0.31 -20.99
C PHE A 39 2.18 0.27 -20.06
N GLN A 40 3.39 0.20 -20.60
CA GLN A 40 4.63 0.33 -19.81
C GLN A 40 4.71 1.69 -19.10
N ALA A 41 4.45 2.78 -19.82
CA ALA A 41 4.37 4.12 -19.25
C ALA A 41 3.28 4.23 -18.18
N PHE A 42 2.16 3.55 -18.38
CA PHE A 42 1.08 3.45 -17.38
C PHE A 42 1.52 2.72 -16.10
N LEU A 43 2.31 1.64 -16.20
CA LEU A 43 2.85 0.95 -15.02
C LEU A 43 3.82 1.85 -14.22
N LEU A 44 4.63 2.68 -14.89
CA LEU A 44 5.45 3.69 -14.23
C LEU A 44 4.59 4.73 -13.49
N LEU A 45 3.50 5.15 -14.11
CA LEU A 45 2.54 6.06 -13.47
C LEU A 45 1.92 5.45 -12.22
N VAL A 46 1.54 4.17 -12.26
CA VAL A 46 1.03 3.41 -11.09
C VAL A 46 2.07 3.37 -9.98
N ALA A 47 3.33 3.06 -10.31
CA ALA A 47 4.42 3.06 -9.35
C ALA A 47 4.62 4.44 -8.72
N PHE A 48 4.60 5.51 -9.51
CA PHE A 48 4.68 6.88 -9.02
C PHE A 48 3.49 7.24 -8.12
N GLY A 49 2.28 6.78 -8.45
CA GLY A 49 1.10 6.92 -7.61
C GLY A 49 1.28 6.23 -6.25
N ASN A 50 1.88 5.05 -6.21
CA ASN A 50 2.19 4.35 -4.97
C ASN A 50 3.18 5.13 -4.09
N PHE A 51 4.23 5.73 -4.66
CA PHE A 51 5.13 6.63 -3.95
C PHE A 51 4.37 7.80 -3.33
N THR A 52 3.52 8.45 -4.11
CA THR A 52 2.74 9.61 -3.67
C THR A 52 1.83 9.28 -2.50
N ILE A 53 1.07 8.19 -2.60
CA ILE A 53 0.15 7.76 -1.53
C ILE A 53 0.90 7.49 -0.22
N SER A 54 2.09 6.98 -0.31
CA SER A 54 2.85 6.57 0.86
C SER A 54 3.67 7.72 1.47
N ALA A 55 3.78 8.85 0.77
CA ALA A 55 4.42 10.07 1.28
C ALA A 55 3.63 10.75 2.41
N GLU A 56 2.52 10.17 2.88
CA GLU A 56 1.82 10.59 4.11
C GLU A 56 2.59 10.23 5.40
N PHE A 57 3.65 9.41 5.31
CA PHE A 57 4.59 9.07 6.39
C PHE A 57 3.95 8.57 7.70
N GLY A 58 2.77 7.93 7.63
CA GLY A 58 2.05 7.43 8.80
C GLY A 58 1.30 8.50 9.60
N LEU A 59 1.25 9.75 9.12
CA LEU A 59 0.53 10.87 9.75
C LEU A 59 -0.92 10.54 10.05
N THR A 60 -1.62 9.86 9.13
CA THR A 60 -3.03 9.50 9.33
C THR A 60 -3.23 8.52 10.49
N SER A 61 -2.24 7.69 10.79
CA SER A 61 -2.28 6.77 11.93
C SER A 61 -2.11 7.50 13.27
N ILE A 62 -1.24 8.51 13.30
CA ILE A 62 -1.04 9.37 14.48
C ILE A 62 -2.32 10.15 14.76
N ILE A 63 -2.92 10.73 13.72
CA ILE A 63 -4.22 11.43 13.84
C ILE A 63 -5.28 10.52 14.41
N TYR A 64 -5.40 9.30 13.90
CA TYR A 64 -6.37 8.34 14.42
C TYR A 64 -6.23 8.16 15.94
N ALA A 65 -5.01 7.96 16.43
CA ALA A 65 -4.76 7.74 17.85
C ALA A 65 -5.11 8.95 18.71
N ARG A 66 -4.76 10.16 18.23
CA ARG A 66 -5.04 11.43 18.94
C ARG A 66 -6.51 11.80 18.90
N LEU A 67 -7.14 11.78 17.71
CA LEU A 67 -8.56 12.03 17.53
C LEU A 67 -9.41 11.02 18.31
N ARG A 68 -8.98 9.74 18.41
CA ARG A 68 -9.69 8.73 19.19
C ARG A 68 -9.68 9.04 20.68
N ARG A 69 -8.54 9.49 21.23
CA ARG A 69 -8.46 9.93 22.63
C ARG A 69 -9.36 11.13 22.89
N PHE A 70 -9.31 12.14 22.02
CA PHE A 70 -10.19 13.29 22.08
C PHE A 70 -11.67 12.91 22.08
N TRP A 71 -12.08 12.01 21.15
CA TRP A 71 -13.46 11.54 21.04
C TRP A 71 -13.95 10.79 22.28
N LEU A 72 -13.05 10.07 22.96
CA LEU A 72 -13.37 9.32 24.18
C LEU A 72 -13.32 10.17 25.47
N GLY A 73 -12.99 11.45 25.37
CA GLY A 73 -12.85 12.36 26.53
C GLY A 73 -11.65 12.05 27.41
N SER A 74 -10.67 11.27 26.94
CA SER A 74 -9.47 10.89 27.69
C SER A 74 -8.26 11.79 27.38
N ASP A 75 -8.50 12.93 26.72
CA ASP A 75 -7.44 13.82 26.22
C ASP A 75 -6.98 14.86 27.27
N GLU A 76 -7.78 15.09 28.34
CA GLU A 76 -7.47 16.07 29.40
C GLU A 76 -6.21 15.69 30.19
N GLU A 77 -5.85 14.40 30.27
CA GLU A 77 -4.67 13.89 30.94
C GLU A 77 -3.46 13.69 30.01
N ALA A 78 -3.56 14.05 28.71
CA ALA A 78 -2.49 13.83 27.76
C ALA A 78 -1.33 14.82 28.00
N ALA A 79 -0.19 14.31 28.49
CA ALA A 79 1.07 15.06 28.64
C ALA A 79 1.53 15.78 27.36
N ASP A 80 0.99 15.41 26.21
CA ASP A 80 1.33 15.90 24.87
C ASP A 80 0.40 17.04 24.37
N GLY A 81 -0.39 17.68 25.22
CA GLY A 81 -1.24 18.83 24.86
C GLY A 81 -2.52 18.50 24.06
N GLY A 82 -2.95 17.24 24.00
CA GLY A 82 -4.20 16.80 23.41
C GLY A 82 -4.34 17.00 21.89
N PHE A 83 -5.49 16.58 21.34
CA PHE A 83 -5.84 16.80 19.94
C PHE A 83 -6.56 18.14 19.76
N ARG A 84 -6.25 18.86 18.70
CA ARG A 84 -6.92 20.12 18.34
C ARG A 84 -7.60 19.98 16.98
N LEU A 85 -8.83 20.54 16.86
CA LEU A 85 -9.62 20.46 15.61
C LEU A 85 -8.91 21.11 14.42
N GLU A 86 -8.07 22.12 14.66
CA GLU A 86 -7.26 22.82 13.67
C GLU A 86 -6.21 21.91 13.00
N GLU A 87 -5.81 20.82 13.67
CA GLU A 87 -4.89 19.84 13.10
C GLU A 87 -5.47 19.19 11.84
N MET A 88 -6.78 18.95 11.80
CA MET A 88 -7.45 18.38 10.62
C MET A 88 -7.26 19.25 9.38
N GLY A 89 -7.37 20.56 9.52
CA GLY A 89 -7.15 21.51 8.43
C GLY A 89 -5.71 21.51 7.93
N VAL A 90 -4.74 21.50 8.85
CA VAL A 90 -3.30 21.43 8.52
C VAL A 90 -2.97 20.16 7.76
N LEU A 91 -3.52 19.04 8.19
CA LEU A 91 -3.23 17.75 7.56
C LEU A 91 -3.90 17.63 6.18
N PHE A 92 -5.11 18.15 6.05
CA PHE A 92 -5.76 18.23 4.76
C PHE A 92 -4.97 19.11 3.77
N LEU A 93 -4.48 20.26 4.25
CA LEU A 93 -3.59 21.12 3.46
C LEU A 93 -2.30 20.39 3.09
N PHE A 94 -1.66 19.71 4.02
CA PHE A 94 -0.43 18.95 3.76
C PHE A 94 -0.64 17.89 2.68
N LEU A 95 -1.72 17.09 2.77
CA LEU A 95 -2.07 16.11 1.74
C LEU A 95 -2.38 16.77 0.39
N GLY A 96 -3.06 17.92 0.40
CA GLY A 96 -3.31 18.72 -0.80
C GLY A 96 -2.01 19.22 -1.47
N LEU A 97 -1.04 19.68 -0.67
CA LEU A 97 0.27 20.08 -1.17
C LEU A 97 1.09 18.91 -1.72
N LEU A 98 1.01 17.73 -1.08
CA LEU A 98 1.61 16.50 -1.62
C LEU A 98 1.03 16.14 -2.98
N ILE A 99 -0.29 16.18 -3.12
CA ILE A 99 -0.98 15.91 -4.40
C ILE A 99 -0.55 16.96 -5.44
N ALA A 100 -0.59 18.24 -5.10
CA ALA A 100 -0.21 19.31 -6.01
C ALA A 100 1.25 19.19 -6.46
N GLY A 101 2.18 18.89 -5.54
CA GLY A 101 3.59 18.65 -5.86
C GLY A 101 3.78 17.43 -6.76
N ALA A 102 3.11 16.32 -6.47
CA ALA A 102 3.18 15.11 -7.29
C ALA A 102 2.59 15.34 -8.71
N VAL A 103 1.48 16.07 -8.82
CA VAL A 103 0.90 16.46 -10.11
C VAL A 103 1.87 17.38 -10.87
N ALA A 104 2.51 18.34 -10.20
CA ALA A 104 3.50 19.21 -10.84
C ALA A 104 4.71 18.41 -11.36
N ILE A 105 5.18 17.41 -10.62
CA ILE A 105 6.25 16.49 -11.07
C ILE A 105 5.79 15.70 -12.29
N LEU A 106 4.56 15.15 -12.28
CA LEU A 106 4.02 14.43 -13.43
C LEU A 106 3.91 15.32 -14.68
N LEU A 107 3.36 16.53 -14.52
CA LEU A 107 3.27 17.50 -15.62
C LEU A 107 4.65 17.90 -16.14
N GLY A 108 5.62 18.10 -15.26
CA GLY A 108 7.02 18.32 -15.64
C GLY A 108 7.61 17.15 -16.41
N ALA A 109 7.38 15.91 -15.95
CA ALA A 109 7.85 14.71 -16.67
C ALA A 109 7.22 14.57 -18.06
N LEU A 110 5.92 14.88 -18.20
CA LEU A 110 5.22 14.89 -19.50
C LEU A 110 5.77 16.00 -20.43
N ALA A 111 5.99 17.21 -19.90
CA ALA A 111 6.48 18.34 -20.68
C ALA A 111 7.94 18.20 -21.15
N LEU A 112 8.78 17.57 -20.32
CA LEU A 112 10.21 17.35 -20.60
C LEU A 112 10.50 16.04 -21.33
N GLY A 113 9.47 15.26 -21.70
CA GLY A 113 9.64 13.99 -22.39
C GLY A 113 10.18 12.84 -21.49
N GLY A 114 10.20 13.03 -20.17
CA GLY A 114 10.58 11.96 -19.22
C GLY A 114 9.52 10.86 -19.10
N LEU A 115 8.28 11.14 -19.50
CA LEU A 115 7.19 10.19 -19.67
C LEU A 115 6.53 10.43 -21.02
N ASN A 116 6.84 9.59 -21.99
CA ASN A 116 6.26 9.71 -23.34
C ASN A 116 4.93 8.96 -23.39
N THR A 117 3.86 9.69 -23.72
CA THR A 117 2.52 9.13 -23.89
C THR A 117 1.72 9.92 -24.92
N ALA A 118 0.98 9.22 -25.78
CA ALA A 118 0.00 9.82 -26.67
C ALA A 118 -1.32 10.18 -25.94
N MET A 119 -1.47 9.77 -24.66
CA MET A 119 -2.71 9.93 -23.88
C MET A 119 -2.51 10.72 -22.57
N PRO A 120 -1.89 11.92 -22.57
CA PRO A 120 -1.53 12.64 -21.35
C PRO A 120 -2.75 12.95 -20.44
N ALA A 121 -3.91 13.22 -21.03
CA ALA A 121 -5.14 13.47 -20.27
C ALA A 121 -5.62 12.24 -19.50
N LEU A 122 -5.55 11.03 -20.09
CA LEU A 122 -5.88 9.78 -19.42
C LEU A 122 -4.94 9.54 -18.22
N PHE A 123 -3.64 9.74 -18.43
CA PHE A 123 -2.62 9.56 -17.41
C PHE A 123 -2.80 10.53 -16.25
N LEU A 124 -3.08 11.80 -16.55
CA LEU A 124 -3.36 12.80 -15.51
C LEU A 124 -4.61 12.47 -14.71
N LEU A 125 -5.71 12.11 -15.38
CA LEU A 125 -6.96 11.70 -14.70
C LEU A 125 -6.76 10.47 -13.82
N PHE A 126 -6.07 9.45 -14.32
CA PHE A 126 -5.77 8.24 -13.54
C PHE A 126 -4.90 8.56 -12.34
N PHE A 127 -3.86 9.37 -12.51
CA PHE A 127 -2.97 9.79 -11.45
C PHE A 127 -3.70 10.58 -10.36
N LEU A 128 -4.56 11.53 -10.75
CA LEU A 128 -5.41 12.27 -9.81
C LEU A 128 -6.33 11.33 -9.03
N THR A 129 -6.94 10.36 -9.71
CA THR A 129 -7.77 9.34 -9.07
C THR A 129 -6.98 8.51 -8.05
N ALA A 130 -5.73 8.14 -8.38
CA ALA A 130 -4.83 7.45 -7.45
C ALA A 130 -4.47 8.33 -6.25
N CYS A 131 -4.15 9.61 -6.47
CA CYS A 131 -3.81 10.57 -5.42
C CYS A 131 -4.96 10.80 -4.42
N LEU A 132 -6.22 10.64 -4.83
CA LEU A 132 -7.37 10.73 -3.94
C LEU A 132 -7.38 9.66 -2.83
N ASN A 133 -6.55 8.61 -2.95
CA ASN A 133 -6.37 7.67 -1.84
C ASN A 133 -5.74 8.32 -0.59
N LEU A 134 -5.00 9.44 -0.73
CA LEU A 134 -4.48 10.22 0.41
C LEU A 134 -5.61 10.82 1.28
N PRO A 135 -6.49 11.68 0.74
CA PRO A 135 -7.61 12.19 1.53
C PRO A 135 -8.60 11.08 1.92
N ALA A 136 -8.75 10.01 1.13
CA ALA A 136 -9.53 8.84 1.50
C ALA A 136 -8.98 8.15 2.76
N LEU A 137 -7.67 8.03 2.88
CA LEU A 137 -7.03 7.45 4.06
C LEU A 137 -7.25 8.33 5.31
N LEU A 138 -7.16 9.65 5.17
CA LEU A 138 -7.48 10.59 6.24
C LEU A 138 -8.95 10.46 6.68
N ALA A 139 -9.88 10.46 5.73
CA ALA A 139 -11.32 10.29 5.99
C ALA A 139 -11.61 8.95 6.69
N LYS A 140 -11.02 7.87 6.21
CA LYS A 140 -11.10 6.53 6.83
C LYS A 140 -10.66 6.56 8.29
N ARG A 141 -9.49 7.15 8.57
CA ARG A 141 -8.93 7.21 9.92
C ARG A 141 -9.76 8.11 10.84
N ALA A 142 -10.21 9.26 10.33
CA ALA A 142 -11.06 10.17 11.08
C ALA A 142 -12.42 9.52 11.43
N LEU A 143 -13.08 8.88 10.45
CA LEU A 143 -14.32 8.14 10.70
C LEU A 143 -14.12 6.99 11.70
N ALA A 144 -13.03 6.25 11.57
CA ALA A 144 -12.70 5.18 12.50
C ALA A 144 -12.52 5.68 13.94
N ALA A 145 -11.95 6.90 14.11
CA ALA A 145 -11.76 7.50 15.42
C ALA A 145 -13.07 7.90 16.11
N ILE A 146 -14.11 8.26 15.34
CA ILE A 146 -15.43 8.70 15.84
C ILE A 146 -16.51 7.60 15.71
N ASP A 147 -16.10 6.33 15.73
CA ASP A 147 -17.00 5.16 15.61
C ASP A 147 -17.77 5.04 14.28
N GLY A 148 -17.31 5.73 13.23
CA GLY A 148 -17.90 5.71 11.89
C GLY A 148 -17.32 4.63 10.95
N ASN A 149 -16.69 3.58 11.47
CA ASN A 149 -16.07 2.53 10.66
C ASN A 149 -17.03 1.89 9.65
N PHE A 150 -18.26 1.59 10.09
CA PHE A 150 -19.27 0.95 9.22
C PHE A 150 -19.65 1.83 8.04
N LEU A 151 -19.82 3.14 8.29
CA LEU A 151 -20.11 4.11 7.25
C LEU A 151 -18.98 4.14 6.20
N TRP A 152 -17.71 4.21 6.66
CA TRP A 152 -16.57 4.23 5.74
C TRP A 152 -16.48 2.96 4.90
N GLU A 153 -16.53 1.79 5.53
CA GLU A 153 -16.40 0.52 4.81
C GLU A 153 -17.53 0.34 3.78
N GLY A 154 -18.77 0.76 4.10
CA GLY A 154 -19.89 0.76 3.16
C GLY A 154 -19.68 1.69 1.97
N LEU A 155 -19.27 2.93 2.24
CA LEU A 155 -18.95 3.92 1.20
C LEU A 155 -17.80 3.47 0.28
N ASP A 156 -16.73 2.92 0.87
CA ASP A 156 -15.56 2.45 0.10
C ASP A 156 -15.90 1.21 -0.73
N CYS A 157 -16.70 0.27 -0.21
CA CYS A 157 -17.23 -0.86 -0.99
C CYS A 157 -18.06 -0.37 -2.19
N ALA A 158 -19.00 0.56 -1.98
CA ALA A 158 -19.81 1.11 -3.05
C ALA A 158 -18.95 1.82 -4.11
N ARG A 159 -18.00 2.65 -3.68
CA ARG A 159 -17.03 3.31 -4.57
C ARG A 159 -16.27 2.30 -5.43
N ARG A 160 -15.75 1.23 -4.82
CA ARG A 160 -14.97 0.21 -5.52
C ARG A 160 -15.81 -0.59 -6.51
N LEU A 161 -17.03 -0.97 -6.14
CA LEU A 161 -17.94 -1.65 -7.06
C LEU A 161 -18.21 -0.79 -8.30
N VAL A 162 -18.51 0.50 -8.10
CA VAL A 162 -18.72 1.42 -9.21
C VAL A 162 -17.48 1.59 -10.06
N THR A 163 -16.29 1.75 -9.44
CA THR A 163 -15.03 1.92 -10.19
C THR A 163 -14.63 0.67 -10.96
N ILE A 164 -14.86 -0.55 -10.42
CA ILE A 164 -14.66 -1.82 -11.13
C ILE A 164 -15.65 -1.93 -12.30
N GLY A 165 -16.92 -1.57 -12.09
CA GLY A 165 -17.92 -1.54 -13.15
C GLY A 165 -17.56 -0.58 -14.29
N LEU A 166 -17.06 0.62 -13.96
CA LEU A 166 -16.58 1.59 -14.95
C LEU A 166 -15.34 1.10 -15.70
N LEU A 167 -14.42 0.39 -15.04
CA LEU A 167 -13.30 -0.27 -15.71
C LEU A 167 -13.79 -1.35 -16.67
N ALA A 168 -14.70 -2.21 -16.22
CA ALA A 168 -15.26 -3.24 -17.08
C ALA A 168 -15.99 -2.65 -18.30
N ALA A 169 -16.69 -1.52 -18.13
CA ALA A 169 -17.38 -0.85 -19.22
C ALA A 169 -16.44 -0.38 -20.36
N ILE A 170 -15.15 -0.16 -20.08
CA ILE A 170 -14.16 0.15 -21.13
C ILE A 170 -14.06 -1.01 -22.13
N LEU A 171 -14.14 -2.26 -21.67
CA LEU A 171 -14.10 -3.44 -22.55
C LEU A 171 -15.33 -3.55 -23.46
N PHE A 172 -16.43 -2.86 -23.11
CA PHE A 172 -17.66 -2.76 -23.90
C PHE A 172 -17.76 -1.48 -24.72
N GLY A 173 -16.64 -0.72 -24.84
CA GLY A 173 -16.56 0.46 -25.72
C GLY A 173 -16.72 1.81 -25.04
N LEU A 174 -16.77 1.85 -23.69
CA LEU A 174 -16.71 3.14 -22.97
C LEU A 174 -15.32 3.76 -23.18
N ASP A 175 -15.26 5.05 -23.50
CA ASP A 175 -14.00 5.78 -23.61
C ASP A 175 -13.20 5.70 -22.29
N PRO A 176 -11.93 5.28 -22.30
CA PRO A 176 -11.11 5.17 -21.09
C PRO A 176 -10.98 6.48 -20.30
N ARG A 177 -10.93 7.63 -21.00
CA ARG A 177 -10.85 8.96 -20.36
C ARG A 177 -12.14 9.25 -19.60
N LEU A 178 -13.29 8.98 -20.22
CA LEU A 178 -14.59 9.16 -19.58
C LEU A 178 -14.75 8.24 -18.38
N SER A 179 -14.37 6.97 -18.51
CA SER A 179 -14.41 6.00 -17.42
C SER A 179 -13.60 6.49 -16.21
N VAL A 180 -12.34 6.92 -16.43
CA VAL A 180 -11.46 7.38 -15.34
C VAL A 180 -11.95 8.72 -14.76
N ALA A 181 -12.50 9.62 -15.59
CA ALA A 181 -13.12 10.86 -15.11
C ALA A 181 -14.33 10.59 -14.21
N LEU A 182 -15.18 9.62 -14.55
CA LEU A 182 -16.28 9.19 -13.70
C LEU A 182 -15.79 8.53 -12.41
N GLN A 183 -14.74 7.72 -12.45
CA GLN A 183 -14.10 7.15 -11.25
C GLN A 183 -13.56 8.25 -10.33
N LEU A 184 -12.95 9.29 -10.90
CA LEU A 184 -12.49 10.48 -10.17
C LEU A 184 -13.67 11.17 -9.49
N ALA A 185 -14.74 11.45 -10.23
CA ALA A 185 -15.95 12.12 -9.71
C ALA A 185 -16.60 11.32 -8.55
N VAL A 186 -16.76 10.01 -8.71
CA VAL A 186 -17.29 9.12 -7.65
C VAL A 186 -16.38 9.14 -6.43
N SER A 187 -15.06 9.10 -6.61
CA SER A 187 -14.11 9.15 -5.51
C SER A 187 -14.17 10.48 -4.76
N VAL A 188 -14.25 11.61 -5.48
CA VAL A 188 -14.42 12.94 -4.88
C VAL A 188 -15.72 13.02 -4.10
N ALA A 189 -16.83 12.53 -4.65
CA ALA A 189 -18.14 12.55 -3.98
C ALA A 189 -18.12 11.73 -2.69
N VAL A 190 -17.57 10.52 -2.70
CA VAL A 190 -17.51 9.64 -1.53
C VAL A 190 -16.61 10.23 -0.44
N ILE A 191 -15.43 10.72 -0.81
CA ILE A 191 -14.48 11.33 0.13
C ILE A 191 -15.06 12.63 0.68
N GLY A 192 -15.65 13.46 -0.16
CA GLY A 192 -16.31 14.71 0.23
C GLY A 192 -17.43 14.46 1.24
N TYR A 193 -18.29 13.46 0.98
CA TYR A 193 -19.33 13.06 1.92
C TYR A 193 -18.75 12.61 3.27
N ALA A 194 -17.70 11.78 3.25
CA ALA A 194 -17.04 11.31 4.46
C ALA A 194 -16.46 12.47 5.28
N ILE A 195 -15.77 13.44 4.62
CA ILE A 195 -15.21 14.63 5.28
C ILE A 195 -16.29 15.52 5.86
N VAL A 196 -17.39 15.75 5.13
CA VAL A 196 -18.54 16.52 5.62
C VAL A 196 -19.17 15.83 6.84
N HIS A 197 -19.26 14.50 6.83
CA HIS A 197 -19.78 13.75 7.98
C HIS A 197 -18.87 13.91 9.21
N VAL A 198 -17.54 13.80 9.05
CA VAL A 198 -16.56 14.06 10.12
C VAL A 198 -16.68 15.48 10.65
N HIS A 199 -16.75 16.47 9.74
CA HIS A 199 -16.90 17.89 10.09
C HIS A 199 -18.13 18.13 10.99
N ARG A 200 -19.28 17.56 10.61
CA ARG A 200 -20.53 17.70 11.37
C ARG A 200 -20.48 16.98 12.72
N ARG A 201 -19.94 15.79 12.76
CA ARG A 201 -19.85 14.98 13.99
C ARG A 201 -18.90 15.56 15.04
N LEU A 202 -17.80 16.19 14.61
CA LEU A 202 -16.85 16.87 15.49
C LEU A 202 -17.26 18.30 15.86
N GLY A 203 -18.38 18.80 15.36
CA GLY A 203 -18.79 20.20 15.61
C GLY A 203 -17.79 21.22 15.08
N MET A 204 -17.08 20.88 14.00
CA MET A 204 -16.04 21.77 13.44
C MET A 204 -16.69 23.02 12.84
N HIS A 205 -16.01 24.16 12.99
CA HIS A 205 -16.32 25.42 12.29
C HIS A 205 -15.39 25.59 11.09
N ARG A 206 -15.79 26.42 10.13
CA ARG A 206 -14.94 26.73 8.96
C ARG A 206 -13.55 27.21 9.35
N ASN A 207 -13.46 27.99 10.43
CA ASN A 207 -12.20 28.54 10.91
C ASN A 207 -11.18 27.48 11.32
N HIS A 208 -11.60 26.32 11.81
CA HIS A 208 -10.67 25.21 12.15
C HIS A 208 -9.94 24.67 10.92
N TRP A 209 -10.58 24.68 9.73
CA TRP A 209 -9.96 24.24 8.49
C TRP A 209 -8.88 25.17 7.97
N PHE A 210 -8.92 26.46 8.34
CA PHE A 210 -7.99 27.48 7.84
C PHE A 210 -7.04 28.04 8.91
N ALA A 211 -7.11 27.54 10.14
CA ALA A 211 -6.23 27.92 11.24
C ALA A 211 -4.82 27.29 11.15
N PHE A 212 -4.20 27.35 9.98
CA PHE A 212 -2.95 26.66 9.66
C PHE A 212 -1.79 27.05 10.58
N ARG A 213 -1.73 28.31 11.04
CA ARG A 213 -0.68 28.80 11.93
C ARG A 213 -0.76 28.13 13.31
N VAL A 214 -1.95 28.03 13.87
CA VAL A 214 -2.19 27.43 15.19
C VAL A 214 -2.02 25.92 15.13
N GLY A 215 -2.72 25.27 14.22
CA GLY A 215 -2.63 23.81 14.04
C GLY A 215 -1.24 23.36 13.59
N GLY A 216 -0.57 24.11 12.69
CA GLY A 216 0.77 23.80 12.22
C GLY A 216 1.83 23.89 13.32
N GLY A 217 1.73 24.88 14.22
CA GLY A 217 2.58 24.97 15.39
C GLY A 217 2.42 23.77 16.33
N HIS A 218 1.19 23.31 16.50
CA HIS A 218 0.88 22.13 17.33
C HIS A 218 1.36 20.82 16.69
N VAL A 219 1.07 20.58 15.40
CA VAL A 219 1.56 19.42 14.64
C VAL A 219 3.09 19.36 14.67
N ARG A 220 3.78 20.48 14.42
CA ARG A 220 5.24 20.53 14.44
C ARG A 220 5.83 20.13 15.80
N ARG A 221 5.21 20.53 16.91
CA ARG A 221 5.73 20.23 18.26
C ARG A 221 5.50 18.79 18.68
N HIS A 222 4.38 18.20 18.28
CA HIS A 222 3.92 16.92 18.85
C HIS A 222 3.97 15.74 17.89
N TYR A 223 4.12 15.97 16.56
CA TYR A 223 4.12 14.89 15.57
C TYR A 223 5.50 14.56 15.00
N LEU A 224 6.39 15.56 14.84
CA LEU A 224 7.68 15.34 14.16
C LEU A 224 8.55 14.30 14.85
N ARG A 225 8.52 14.23 16.18
CA ARG A 225 9.29 13.26 16.94
C ARG A 225 8.86 11.82 16.67
N ASP A 226 7.56 11.60 16.54
CA ASP A 226 6.98 10.24 16.36
C ASP A 226 7.07 9.76 14.92
N ILE A 227 7.22 10.69 13.96
CA ILE A 227 7.24 10.41 12.53
C ILE A 227 8.60 9.86 12.08
N GLY A 228 9.73 10.31 12.64
CA GLY A 228 11.06 10.13 12.05
C GLY A 228 11.41 8.68 11.63
N ALA A 229 11.43 7.74 12.59
CA ALA A 229 11.80 6.36 12.30
C ALA A 229 10.70 5.62 11.50
N SER A 230 9.42 5.95 11.74
CA SER A 230 8.29 5.39 10.99
C SER A 230 8.31 5.86 9.53
N ALA A 231 8.57 7.15 9.30
CA ALA A 231 8.67 7.71 7.96
C ALA A 231 9.84 7.12 7.18
N ALA A 232 11.02 7.02 7.80
CA ALA A 232 12.19 6.43 7.18
C ALA A 232 11.94 4.95 6.78
N PHE A 233 11.30 4.16 7.66
CA PHE A 233 10.91 2.80 7.35
C PHE A 233 9.90 2.76 6.19
N THR A 234 8.86 3.59 6.23
CA THR A 234 7.82 3.64 5.19
C THR A 234 8.42 4.02 3.83
N VAL A 235 9.29 5.04 3.78
CA VAL A 235 9.99 5.44 2.53
C VAL A 235 10.87 4.30 2.01
N SER A 236 11.64 3.65 2.89
CA SER A 236 12.49 2.51 2.52
C SER A 236 11.66 1.37 1.92
N ASP A 237 10.55 1.02 2.55
CA ASP A 237 9.65 -0.04 2.09
C ASP A 237 9.06 0.27 0.72
N ILE A 238 8.57 1.50 0.51
CA ILE A 238 8.00 1.94 -0.75
C ILE A 238 9.03 1.94 -1.87
N VAL A 239 10.21 2.49 -1.60
CA VAL A 239 11.30 2.48 -2.58
C VAL A 239 11.63 1.05 -2.96
N ALA A 240 11.79 0.15 -1.98
CA ALA A 240 12.11 -1.25 -2.24
C ALA A 240 11.08 -1.97 -3.12
N TYR A 241 9.79 -1.66 -2.99
CA TYR A 241 8.73 -2.29 -3.80
C TYR A 241 8.46 -1.62 -5.14
N ASN A 242 8.77 -0.34 -5.31
CA ASN A 242 8.41 0.37 -6.54
C ASN A 242 9.62 0.79 -7.41
N ALA A 243 10.83 0.86 -6.83
CA ALA A 243 12.02 1.20 -7.59
C ALA A 243 12.28 0.30 -8.81
N PRO A 244 12.02 -1.04 -8.75
CA PRO A 244 12.23 -1.89 -9.91
C PRO A 244 11.47 -1.45 -11.17
N TYR A 245 10.28 -0.87 -11.06
CA TYR A 245 9.58 -0.35 -12.24
C TYR A 245 10.42 0.70 -12.98
N PHE A 246 11.06 1.62 -12.24
CA PHE A 246 11.87 2.69 -12.83
C PHE A 246 13.21 2.16 -13.31
N THR A 247 13.88 1.31 -12.54
CA THR A 247 15.18 0.76 -12.93
C THR A 247 15.08 -0.18 -14.12
N ILE A 248 14.00 -0.98 -14.24
CA ILE A 248 13.73 -1.82 -15.42
C ILE A 248 13.51 -0.94 -16.65
N ALA A 249 12.66 0.11 -16.54
CA ALA A 249 12.39 1.02 -17.66
C ALA A 249 13.63 1.76 -18.15
N MET A 250 14.61 2.00 -17.26
CA MET A 250 15.90 2.60 -17.63
C MET A 250 16.89 1.59 -18.23
N ALA A 251 16.78 0.30 -17.88
CA ALA A 251 17.72 -0.73 -18.28
C ALA A 251 17.36 -1.39 -19.61
N THR A 252 16.08 -1.47 -19.96
CA THR A 252 15.62 -2.18 -21.16
C THR A 252 14.34 -1.58 -21.72
N SER A 253 14.21 -1.64 -23.06
CA SER A 253 12.96 -1.34 -23.78
C SER A 253 12.04 -2.56 -23.91
N ASP A 254 12.52 -3.76 -23.51
CA ASP A 254 11.68 -4.96 -23.51
C ASP A 254 10.61 -4.84 -22.40
N ALA A 255 9.37 -5.15 -22.78
CA ALA A 255 8.22 -5.10 -21.88
C ALA A 255 8.20 -6.28 -20.89
N ARG A 256 8.76 -7.43 -21.26
CA ARG A 256 8.65 -8.68 -20.51
C ARG A 256 9.11 -8.54 -19.06
N PRO A 257 10.30 -7.97 -18.72
CA PRO A 257 10.74 -7.83 -17.33
C PRO A 257 9.78 -6.98 -16.47
N MET A 258 9.20 -5.92 -17.08
CA MET A 258 8.25 -5.05 -16.39
C MET A 258 6.92 -5.77 -16.11
N LEU A 259 6.43 -6.58 -17.07
CA LEU A 259 5.21 -7.37 -16.90
C LEU A 259 5.39 -8.48 -15.84
N LEU A 260 6.56 -9.15 -15.85
CA LEU A 260 6.93 -10.14 -14.83
C LEU A 260 6.98 -9.51 -13.43
N PHE A 261 7.59 -8.32 -13.31
CA PHE A 261 7.64 -7.61 -12.04
C PHE A 261 6.26 -7.13 -11.59
N ASP A 262 5.43 -6.62 -12.48
CA ASP A 262 4.05 -6.21 -12.16
C ASP A 262 3.20 -7.40 -11.69
N PHE A 263 3.37 -8.57 -12.30
CA PHE A 263 2.74 -9.81 -11.86
C PHE A 263 3.18 -10.19 -10.44
N PHE A 264 4.50 -10.26 -10.20
CA PHE A 264 5.05 -10.49 -8.87
C PHE A 264 4.51 -9.48 -7.85
N PHE A 265 4.51 -8.19 -8.19
CA PHE A 265 4.03 -7.12 -7.32
C PHE A 265 2.57 -7.32 -6.91
N LYS A 266 1.69 -7.69 -7.85
CA LYS A 266 0.27 -7.97 -7.58
C LYS A 266 0.08 -9.19 -6.69
N MET A 267 0.81 -10.28 -6.97
CA MET A 267 0.78 -11.48 -6.13
C MET A 267 1.28 -11.16 -4.71
N SER A 268 2.36 -10.41 -4.60
CA SER A 268 2.94 -9.99 -3.31
C SER A 268 1.97 -9.11 -2.50
N ARG A 269 1.29 -8.17 -3.13
CA ARG A 269 0.27 -7.32 -2.48
C ARG A 269 -0.92 -8.13 -1.99
N SER A 270 -1.39 -9.07 -2.79
CA SER A 270 -2.51 -9.96 -2.43
C SER A 270 -2.17 -10.82 -1.23
N LEU A 271 -1.00 -11.45 -1.23
CA LEU A 271 -0.49 -12.23 -0.09
C LEU A 271 -0.31 -11.36 1.15
N SER A 272 0.31 -10.18 1.00
CA SER A 272 0.53 -9.24 2.11
C SER A 272 -0.77 -8.80 2.76
N MET A 273 -1.83 -8.53 1.99
CA MET A 273 -3.15 -8.18 2.52
C MET A 273 -3.75 -9.33 3.33
N LEU A 274 -3.63 -10.56 2.84
CA LEU A 274 -4.12 -11.76 3.54
C LEU A 274 -3.36 -11.97 4.86
N VAL A 275 -2.02 -11.96 4.81
CA VAL A 275 -1.17 -12.11 5.99
C VAL A 275 -1.44 -10.99 6.99
N ARG A 276 -1.59 -9.75 6.53
CA ARG A 276 -1.96 -8.61 7.38
C ARG A 276 -3.25 -8.84 8.14
N ALA A 277 -4.31 -9.24 7.44
CA ALA A 277 -5.61 -9.47 8.08
C ALA A 277 -5.53 -10.53 9.19
N MET A 278 -4.76 -11.60 8.97
CA MET A 278 -4.54 -12.66 9.94
C MET A 278 -3.72 -12.18 11.15
N VAL A 279 -2.62 -11.46 10.90
CA VAL A 279 -1.75 -10.95 11.97
C VAL A 279 -2.47 -9.90 12.79
N GLU A 280 -3.20 -8.96 12.17
CA GLU A 280 -3.99 -7.93 12.86
C GLU A 280 -5.01 -8.55 13.84
N ALA A 281 -5.60 -9.69 13.52
CA ALA A 281 -6.50 -10.41 14.43
C ALA A 281 -5.77 -10.98 15.66
N ALA A 282 -4.49 -11.30 15.54
CA ALA A 282 -3.68 -11.84 16.63
C ALA A 282 -2.95 -10.75 17.45
N LEU A 283 -2.72 -9.55 16.86
CA LEU A 283 -1.93 -8.46 17.46
C LEU A 283 -2.34 -8.09 18.88
N PRO A 284 -3.64 -7.90 19.24
CA PRO A 284 -4.01 -7.51 20.59
C PRO A 284 -3.60 -8.55 21.65
N ARG A 285 -3.57 -9.84 21.27
CA ARG A 285 -3.12 -10.91 22.16
C ARG A 285 -1.60 -10.96 22.26
N ILE A 286 -0.89 -10.75 21.14
CA ILE A 286 0.57 -10.74 21.11
C ILE A 286 1.11 -9.55 21.91
N THR A 287 0.58 -8.35 21.71
CA THR A 287 1.02 -7.13 22.40
C THR A 287 0.75 -7.22 23.90
N ARG A 288 -0.43 -7.72 24.32
CA ARG A 288 -0.75 -7.93 25.74
C ARG A 288 0.21 -8.92 26.39
N ALA A 289 0.45 -10.08 25.78
CA ALA A 289 1.37 -11.09 26.29
C ALA A 289 2.82 -10.56 26.36
N TYR A 290 3.23 -9.74 25.38
CA TYR A 290 4.54 -9.12 25.37
C TYR A 290 4.74 -8.14 26.54
N HIS A 291 3.80 -7.22 26.76
CA HIS A 291 3.87 -6.27 27.87
C HIS A 291 3.67 -6.90 29.25
N ALA A 292 2.98 -8.05 29.32
CA ALA A 292 2.87 -8.86 30.54
C ALA A 292 4.12 -9.73 30.83
N GLY A 293 5.12 -9.74 29.93
CA GLY A 293 6.32 -10.57 30.10
C GLY A 293 6.09 -12.07 29.88
N GLU A 294 4.93 -12.49 29.32
CA GLU A 294 4.54 -13.88 29.09
C GLU A 294 5.27 -14.48 27.87
N ARG A 295 6.59 -14.68 27.95
CA ARG A 295 7.44 -15.10 26.81
C ARG A 295 6.97 -16.39 26.14
N ALA A 296 6.55 -17.40 26.90
CA ALA A 296 6.05 -18.66 26.34
C ALA A 296 4.82 -18.45 25.47
N ARG A 297 3.90 -17.58 25.90
CA ARG A 297 2.67 -17.23 25.20
C ARG A 297 2.95 -16.40 23.94
N VAL A 298 3.86 -15.42 24.03
CA VAL A 298 4.33 -14.65 22.86
C VAL A 298 4.91 -15.60 21.82
N ARG A 299 5.79 -16.53 22.22
CA ARG A 299 6.36 -17.56 21.34
C ARG A 299 5.27 -18.39 20.67
N GLN A 300 4.30 -18.89 21.42
CA GLN A 300 3.20 -19.70 20.90
C GLN A 300 2.37 -18.93 19.86
N LEU A 301 1.99 -17.68 20.17
CA LEU A 301 1.20 -16.84 19.28
C LEU A 301 1.96 -16.48 18.00
N LEU A 302 3.25 -16.12 18.11
CA LEU A 302 4.11 -15.82 16.95
C LEU A 302 4.32 -17.06 16.08
N THR A 303 4.56 -18.23 16.67
CA THR A 303 4.72 -19.49 15.91
C THR A 303 3.43 -19.83 15.15
N ARG A 304 2.26 -19.65 15.77
CA ARG A 304 0.97 -19.85 15.09
C ARG A 304 0.75 -18.86 13.96
N ALA A 305 1.04 -17.57 14.18
CA ALA A 305 0.90 -16.53 13.14
C ALA A 305 1.84 -16.80 11.96
N LEU A 306 3.10 -17.15 12.24
CA LEU A 306 4.09 -17.47 11.23
C LEU A 306 3.72 -18.78 10.49
N GLY A 307 3.29 -19.81 11.20
CA GLY A 307 2.85 -21.07 10.59
C GLY A 307 1.65 -20.88 9.66
N ALA A 308 0.67 -20.09 10.08
CA ALA A 308 -0.47 -19.76 9.24
C ALA A 308 -0.07 -18.93 8.01
N ALA A 309 0.79 -17.91 8.16
CA ALA A 309 1.29 -17.10 7.04
C ALA A 309 2.08 -17.96 6.03
N LEU A 310 2.95 -18.84 6.52
CA LEU A 310 3.70 -19.77 5.67
C LEU A 310 2.78 -20.79 4.97
N PHE A 311 1.76 -21.30 5.65
CA PHE A 311 0.78 -22.20 5.03
C PHE A 311 0.09 -21.53 3.84
N PHE A 312 -0.41 -20.30 4.00
CA PHE A 312 -1.05 -19.57 2.89
C PHE A 312 -0.06 -19.19 1.80
N ALA A 313 1.18 -18.84 2.15
CA ALA A 313 2.22 -18.55 1.16
C ALA A 313 2.58 -19.80 0.34
N LEU A 314 2.74 -20.96 0.99
CA LEU A 314 3.04 -22.23 0.32
C LEU A 314 1.86 -22.71 -0.53
N ALA A 315 0.63 -22.64 -0.02
CA ALA A 315 -0.56 -22.97 -0.77
C ALA A 315 -0.75 -22.06 -1.99
N GLY A 316 -0.56 -20.73 -1.80
CA GLY A 316 -0.59 -19.76 -2.89
C GLY A 316 0.53 -19.98 -3.92
N SER A 317 1.75 -20.33 -3.46
CA SER A 317 2.88 -20.67 -4.32
C SER A 317 2.63 -21.96 -5.13
N ALA A 318 2.07 -22.98 -4.51
CA ALA A 318 1.68 -24.22 -5.22
C ALA A 318 0.61 -23.93 -6.29
N LEU A 319 -0.41 -23.16 -5.95
CA LEU A 319 -1.43 -22.73 -6.91
C LEU A 319 -0.81 -21.90 -8.05
N LEU A 320 0.12 -20.99 -7.72
CA LEU A 320 0.84 -20.19 -8.71
C LEU A 320 1.66 -21.06 -9.68
N MET A 321 2.33 -22.10 -9.17
CA MET A 321 3.06 -23.06 -10.02
C MET A 321 2.14 -23.86 -10.96
N LEU A 322 0.90 -24.14 -10.54
CA LEU A 322 -0.08 -24.91 -11.32
C LEU A 322 -0.78 -24.06 -12.39
N ILE A 323 -1.24 -22.86 -12.02
CA ILE A 323 -2.07 -22.03 -12.90
C ILE A 323 -1.45 -20.69 -13.25
N GLY A 324 -0.25 -20.38 -12.74
CA GLY A 324 0.37 -19.05 -12.87
C GLY A 324 0.64 -18.68 -14.32
N GLY A 325 1.05 -19.61 -15.16
CA GLY A 325 1.25 -19.36 -16.60
C GLY A 325 -0.06 -18.96 -17.29
N TRP A 326 -1.14 -19.70 -17.04
CA TRP A 326 -2.46 -19.35 -17.54
C TRP A 326 -2.94 -17.99 -17.01
N LEU A 327 -2.75 -17.74 -15.70
CA LEU A 327 -3.15 -16.47 -15.08
C LEU A 327 -2.37 -15.28 -15.66
N PHE A 328 -1.07 -15.44 -15.88
CA PHE A 328 -0.21 -14.43 -16.50
C PHE A 328 -0.66 -14.13 -17.93
N ASP A 329 -0.86 -15.16 -18.74
CA ASP A 329 -1.36 -15.05 -20.12
C ASP A 329 -2.68 -14.28 -20.17
N LYS A 330 -3.66 -14.67 -19.34
CA LYS A 330 -4.95 -13.99 -19.25
C LYS A 330 -4.85 -12.56 -18.74
N LEU A 331 -3.97 -12.31 -17.77
CA LEU A 331 -3.80 -10.97 -17.20
C LEU A 331 -3.18 -10.00 -18.22
N PHE A 332 -2.16 -10.46 -18.98
CA PHE A 332 -1.41 -9.64 -19.92
C PHE A 332 -1.75 -9.84 -21.39
N ASP A 333 -2.83 -10.55 -21.66
CA ASP A 333 -3.37 -10.74 -23.05
C ASP A 333 -2.35 -11.36 -24.01
N GLY A 334 -1.56 -12.31 -23.55
CA GLY A 334 -0.53 -12.97 -24.36
C GLY A 334 0.65 -12.09 -24.79
N ARG A 335 0.78 -10.88 -24.25
CA ARG A 335 1.83 -9.91 -24.65
C ARG A 335 3.24 -10.29 -24.20
N ALA A 336 3.36 -11.24 -23.27
CA ALA A 336 4.62 -11.81 -22.84
C ALA A 336 4.38 -13.24 -22.35
N ALA A 337 5.43 -14.07 -22.36
CA ALA A 337 5.41 -15.40 -21.77
C ALA A 337 6.08 -15.40 -20.40
N ILE A 338 5.61 -16.28 -19.51
CA ILE A 338 6.26 -16.53 -18.22
C ILE A 338 6.70 -17.99 -18.17
N ASP A 339 7.94 -18.23 -17.78
CA ASP A 339 8.52 -19.55 -17.68
C ASP A 339 8.32 -20.19 -16.31
N GLN A 340 8.48 -21.49 -16.18
CA GLN A 340 8.40 -22.19 -14.89
C GLN A 340 9.47 -21.71 -13.90
N ALA A 341 10.65 -21.28 -14.40
CA ALA A 341 11.70 -20.70 -13.58
C ALA A 341 11.26 -19.36 -12.96
N ASP A 342 10.64 -18.47 -13.76
CA ASP A 342 10.10 -17.19 -13.30
C ASP A 342 9.00 -17.39 -12.24
N LEU A 343 8.10 -18.36 -12.47
CA LEU A 343 7.07 -18.74 -11.50
C LEU A 343 7.69 -19.28 -10.20
N GLY A 344 8.72 -20.11 -10.31
CA GLY A 344 9.46 -20.66 -9.16
C GLY A 344 10.15 -19.57 -8.33
N LEU A 345 10.80 -18.60 -8.97
CA LEU A 345 11.41 -17.45 -8.30
C LEU A 345 10.36 -16.55 -7.65
N THR A 346 9.25 -16.32 -8.34
CA THR A 346 8.10 -15.59 -7.79
C THR A 346 7.54 -16.29 -6.55
N ALA A 347 7.33 -17.60 -6.61
CA ALA A 347 6.84 -18.41 -5.49
C ALA A 347 7.79 -18.35 -4.28
N LEU A 348 9.09 -18.48 -4.53
CA LEU A 348 10.13 -18.38 -3.49
C LEU A 348 10.12 -17.00 -2.82
N ALA A 349 10.03 -15.94 -3.62
CA ALA A 349 9.94 -14.56 -3.13
C ALA A 349 8.66 -14.34 -2.28
N LEU A 350 7.53 -14.91 -2.67
CA LEU A 350 6.27 -14.84 -1.90
C LEU A 350 6.38 -15.53 -0.53
N VAL A 351 7.04 -16.69 -0.46
CA VAL A 351 7.30 -17.37 0.82
C VAL A 351 8.18 -16.52 1.73
N ALA A 352 9.26 -15.94 1.20
CA ALA A 352 10.11 -15.03 1.95
C ALA A 352 9.34 -13.79 2.44
N LEU A 353 8.51 -13.21 1.58
CA LEU A 353 7.68 -12.04 1.90
C LEU A 353 6.70 -12.32 3.04
N SER A 354 6.13 -13.53 3.14
CA SER A 354 5.21 -13.88 4.21
C SER A 354 5.85 -13.77 5.60
N VAL A 355 7.12 -14.15 5.72
CA VAL A 355 7.92 -14.02 6.96
C VAL A 355 8.16 -12.54 7.29
N ILE A 356 8.55 -11.75 6.27
CA ILE A 356 8.77 -10.30 6.41
C ILE A 356 7.49 -9.63 6.89
N CYS A 357 6.34 -9.91 6.27
CA CYS A 357 5.04 -9.34 6.63
C CYS A 357 4.69 -9.60 8.11
N VAL A 358 4.79 -10.85 8.58
CA VAL A 358 4.51 -11.16 10.00
C VAL A 358 5.42 -10.35 10.92
N SER A 359 6.73 -10.30 10.60
CA SER A 359 7.70 -9.55 11.40
C SER A 359 7.41 -8.06 11.42
N VAL A 360 7.12 -7.46 10.26
CA VAL A 360 6.83 -6.03 10.13
C VAL A 360 5.60 -5.65 10.94
N TYR A 361 4.48 -6.37 10.78
CA TYR A 361 3.25 -6.04 11.49
C TYR A 361 3.37 -6.19 13.01
N VAL A 362 4.05 -7.23 13.48
CA VAL A 362 4.25 -7.45 14.91
C VAL A 362 5.19 -6.39 15.50
N GLN A 363 6.33 -6.13 14.87
CA GLN A 363 7.31 -5.17 15.39
C GLN A 363 6.83 -3.72 15.28
N ALA A 364 6.08 -3.38 14.23
CA ALA A 364 5.43 -2.06 14.09
C ALA A 364 4.41 -1.84 15.21
N ALA A 365 3.61 -2.86 15.55
CA ALA A 365 2.66 -2.78 16.65
C ALA A 365 3.33 -2.63 18.04
N LEU A 366 4.59 -3.06 18.16
CA LEU A 366 5.44 -2.86 19.35
C LEU A 366 6.26 -1.56 19.28
N GLY A 367 6.06 -0.70 18.29
CA GLY A 367 6.77 0.58 18.13
C GLY A 367 8.26 0.46 17.75
N ARG A 368 8.72 -0.70 17.28
CA ARG A 368 10.15 -0.98 17.01
C ARG A 368 10.60 -0.56 15.61
N PHE A 369 10.22 0.62 15.14
CA PHE A 369 10.46 1.10 13.78
C PHE A 369 11.93 1.22 13.39
N ALA A 370 12.80 1.71 14.28
CA ALA A 370 14.24 1.81 14.02
C ALA A 370 14.86 0.43 13.75
N HIS A 371 14.41 -0.60 14.46
CA HIS A 371 14.87 -1.96 14.26
C HIS A 371 14.36 -2.57 12.97
N LEU A 372 13.10 -2.25 12.60
CA LEU A 372 12.53 -2.63 11.30
C LEU A 372 13.33 -2.00 10.15
N LEU A 373 13.60 -0.71 10.22
CA LEU A 373 14.39 -0.01 9.20
C LEU A 373 15.73 -0.69 8.97
N GLN A 374 16.49 -0.97 10.03
CA GLN A 374 17.79 -1.67 9.92
C GLN A 374 17.69 -3.03 9.24
N ARG A 375 16.59 -3.79 9.49
CA ARG A 375 16.37 -5.12 8.90
C ARG A 375 15.86 -5.07 7.47
N SER A 376 15.25 -3.97 7.06
CA SER A 376 14.75 -3.76 5.70
C SER A 376 15.82 -3.19 4.76
N LEU A 377 16.92 -2.63 5.27
CA LEU A 377 17.99 -2.05 4.43
C LEU A 377 18.57 -3.03 3.40
N PRO A 378 18.84 -4.33 3.70
CA PRO A 378 19.33 -5.26 2.69
C PRO A 378 18.34 -5.47 1.55
N PHE A 379 17.02 -5.49 1.85
CA PHE A 379 16.00 -5.59 0.82
C PHE A 379 15.93 -4.30 -0.04
N LEU A 380 16.03 -3.13 0.58
CA LEU A 380 16.11 -1.86 -0.14
C LEU A 380 17.31 -1.82 -1.09
N ALA A 381 18.51 -2.14 -0.58
CA ALA A 381 19.72 -2.15 -1.37
C ALA A 381 19.63 -3.17 -2.53
N GLY A 382 19.14 -4.37 -2.23
CA GLY A 382 18.97 -5.41 -3.24
C GLY A 382 17.94 -5.05 -4.30
N SER A 383 16.84 -4.43 -3.92
CA SER A 383 15.83 -3.95 -4.87
C SER A 383 16.39 -2.91 -5.85
N LEU A 384 17.21 -1.98 -5.36
CA LEU A 384 17.84 -0.96 -6.20
C LEU A 384 18.96 -1.55 -7.09
N LEU A 385 19.68 -2.57 -6.60
CA LEU A 385 20.83 -3.13 -7.30
C LEU A 385 20.49 -4.32 -8.19
N SER A 386 19.36 -5.00 -7.98
CA SER A 386 18.98 -6.21 -8.73
C SER A 386 18.95 -6.00 -10.25
N VAL A 387 18.40 -4.90 -10.71
CA VAL A 387 18.31 -4.57 -12.13
C VAL A 387 19.68 -4.20 -12.73
N PRO A 388 20.46 -3.25 -12.18
CA PRO A 388 21.80 -2.95 -12.69
C PRO A 388 22.73 -4.17 -12.71
N LEU A 389 22.70 -5.00 -11.65
CA LEU A 389 23.51 -6.20 -11.58
C LEU A 389 23.08 -7.25 -12.60
N ALA A 390 21.77 -7.43 -12.81
CA ALA A 390 21.27 -8.35 -13.84
C ALA A 390 21.71 -7.92 -15.24
N GLY A 391 21.61 -6.63 -15.55
CA GLY A 391 22.10 -6.08 -16.83
C GLY A 391 23.60 -6.23 -17.04
N ALA A 392 24.40 -6.11 -15.97
CA ALA A 392 25.84 -6.24 -16.04
C ALA A 392 26.33 -7.70 -16.15
N PHE A 393 25.72 -8.64 -15.44
CA PHE A 393 26.21 -10.01 -15.30
C PHE A 393 25.43 -11.05 -16.13
N TRP A 394 24.16 -10.78 -16.45
CA TRP A 394 23.28 -11.71 -17.20
C TRP A 394 22.47 -10.99 -18.30
N PRO A 395 23.11 -10.26 -19.24
CA PRO A 395 22.39 -9.52 -20.27
C PRO A 395 21.47 -10.42 -21.11
N ASP A 396 21.92 -11.64 -21.46
CA ASP A 396 21.15 -12.61 -22.27
C ASP A 396 19.97 -13.26 -21.51
N ARG A 397 19.98 -13.20 -20.19
CA ARG A 397 18.94 -13.76 -19.30
C ARG A 397 18.56 -12.74 -18.23
N PHE A 398 18.37 -11.50 -18.69
CA PHE A 398 18.11 -10.35 -17.81
C PHE A 398 16.96 -10.60 -16.83
N ASP A 399 15.83 -11.14 -17.31
CA ASP A 399 14.63 -11.39 -16.51
C ASP A 399 14.92 -12.34 -15.35
N LEU A 400 15.53 -13.49 -15.66
CA LEU A 400 15.85 -14.51 -14.67
C LEU A 400 16.89 -14.00 -13.67
N GLY A 401 17.92 -13.27 -14.16
CA GLY A 401 18.94 -12.63 -13.32
C GLY A 401 18.33 -11.63 -12.35
N PHE A 402 17.47 -10.74 -12.86
CA PHE A 402 16.78 -9.75 -12.06
C PHE A 402 15.86 -10.37 -11.00
N LEU A 403 14.94 -11.27 -11.41
CA LEU A 403 14.03 -11.94 -10.49
C LEU A 403 14.77 -12.79 -9.46
N GLY A 404 15.86 -13.47 -9.87
CA GLY A 404 16.70 -14.26 -9.00
C GLY A 404 17.38 -13.43 -7.92
N LEU A 405 18.00 -12.30 -8.30
CA LEU A 405 18.62 -11.37 -7.35
C LEU A 405 17.58 -10.76 -6.41
N TYR A 406 16.43 -10.36 -6.95
CA TYR A 406 15.34 -9.79 -6.15
C TYR A 406 14.78 -10.81 -5.14
N ALA A 407 14.56 -12.06 -5.55
CA ALA A 407 14.12 -13.14 -4.66
C ALA A 407 15.17 -13.45 -3.58
N LEU A 408 16.47 -13.48 -3.96
CA LEU A 408 17.57 -13.68 -3.02
C LEU A 408 17.59 -12.60 -1.94
N THR A 409 17.41 -11.33 -2.30
CA THR A 409 17.40 -10.23 -1.31
C THR A 409 16.18 -10.31 -0.38
N LEU A 410 15.03 -10.73 -0.88
CA LEU A 410 13.86 -11.01 -0.04
C LEU A 410 14.13 -12.17 0.93
N MET A 411 14.79 -13.25 0.49
CA MET A 411 15.15 -14.36 1.35
C MET A 411 16.14 -13.95 2.45
N LEU A 412 17.17 -13.16 2.11
CA LEU A 412 18.11 -12.60 3.08
C LEU A 412 17.37 -11.72 4.12
N ALA A 413 16.50 -10.83 3.65
CA ALA A 413 15.69 -10.01 4.53
C ALA A 413 14.78 -10.87 5.43
N ALA A 414 14.12 -11.90 4.88
CA ALA A 414 13.29 -12.83 5.65
C ALA A 414 14.09 -13.54 6.74
N GLY A 415 15.32 -13.98 6.45
CA GLY A 415 16.24 -14.54 7.44
C GLY A 415 16.54 -13.57 8.59
N LEU A 416 16.84 -12.31 8.27
CA LEU A 416 17.08 -11.26 9.28
C LEU A 416 15.84 -10.96 10.12
N HIS A 417 14.68 -10.90 9.49
CA HIS A 417 13.39 -10.72 10.18
C HIS A 417 13.06 -11.91 11.10
N LEU A 418 13.33 -13.14 10.66
CA LEU A 418 13.16 -14.34 11.49
C LEU A 418 14.06 -14.33 12.73
N VAL A 419 15.34 -13.95 12.55
CA VAL A 419 16.26 -13.77 13.70
C VAL A 419 15.74 -12.69 14.66
N SER A 420 15.18 -11.60 14.12
CA SER A 420 14.58 -10.53 14.94
C SER A 420 13.38 -11.01 15.75
N LEU A 421 12.46 -11.79 15.14
CA LEU A 421 11.33 -12.40 15.85
C LEU A 421 11.79 -13.38 16.94
N ARG A 422 12.83 -14.20 16.68
CA ARG A 422 13.41 -15.10 17.68
C ARG A 422 13.99 -14.33 18.88
N ARG A 423 14.68 -13.21 18.64
CA ARG A 423 15.21 -12.35 19.71
C ARG A 423 14.10 -11.72 20.54
N LEU A 424 12.98 -11.32 19.91
CA LEU A 424 11.83 -10.75 20.60
C LEU A 424 11.22 -11.71 21.63
N VAL A 425 11.34 -13.01 21.41
CA VAL A 425 10.87 -14.05 22.34
C VAL A 425 11.91 -14.37 23.43
N ARG A 426 13.21 -14.11 23.18
CA ARG A 426 14.28 -14.39 24.15
C ARG A 426 14.54 -13.22 25.11
N ALA A 427 14.35 -11.99 24.63
CA ALA A 427 14.47 -10.77 25.43
C ALA A 427 13.27 -10.57 26.37
#